data_8debbf26e825c9876322ada36cc76809
#
_entry.id   8debbf26e825c9876322ada36cc76809
#
_cell.length_a   1.000
_cell.length_b   1.000
_cell.length_c   1.000
_cell.angle_alpha   90.00
_cell.angle_beta   90.00
_cell.angle_gamma   90.00
#
_symmetry.space_group_name_H-M   'P 1'
#
loop_
_entity.id
_entity.type
_entity.pdbx_description
1 polymer ?
#
loop_
_entity_poly.entity_id
_entity_poly.type
_entity_poly.pdbx_seq_one_letter_code
_entity_poly.pdbx_strand_id
1 'polypeptide(L)'
;MPENIAEPLLKWYDKNKRLLPWRDKDNAYYTWVSEIMLQQTRVEAVKPYFQRFIQELPDVAALAAAPEERIIKLWEGLGYYSRVRNMQKAAVQVMEEYGGRIPEDFETLLSLKGIGRYTAGAIASIAYGKKVPAVDGNVLRVYARLTENRGDIMKQSVRKSVENDLTEQMSEDRPGAQGKEPLRYPAAAGRKAPSVVWHLRRYPCAPYG
;
A
#
# COMPACT_ATOMS: atom_id res chain seq x y z
N MET A 1 4.80 24.79 -0.09
CA MET A 1 3.95 23.63 -0.43
C MET A 1 2.73 24.10 -1.19
N PRO A 2 2.20 23.37 -2.17
CA PRO A 2 0.82 23.61 -2.61
C PRO A 2 -0.08 23.41 -1.39
N GLU A 3 -0.91 24.40 -1.10
CA GLU A 3 -1.65 24.50 0.17
C GLU A 3 -2.59 23.34 0.48
N ASN A 4 -2.95 22.52 -0.50
CA ASN A 4 -3.76 21.31 -0.29
C ASN A 4 -3.59 20.32 -1.45
N ILE A 5 -2.88 19.21 -1.24
CA ILE A 5 -2.76 18.12 -2.23
C ILE A 5 -3.96 17.17 -2.13
N ALA A 6 -4.60 17.08 -0.97
CA ALA A 6 -5.63 16.08 -0.68
C ALA A 6 -6.86 16.24 -1.58
N GLU A 7 -7.41 17.42 -1.69
CA GLU A 7 -8.64 17.65 -2.44
C GLU A 7 -8.51 17.36 -3.94
N PRO A 8 -7.49 17.88 -4.67
CA PRO A 8 -7.28 17.52 -6.06
C PRO A 8 -7.05 16.02 -6.27
N LEU A 9 -6.31 15.37 -5.34
CA LEU A 9 -6.05 13.95 -5.40
C LEU A 9 -7.33 13.12 -5.22
N LEU A 10 -8.18 13.47 -4.27
CA LEU A 10 -9.47 12.82 -4.04
C LEU A 10 -10.41 12.97 -5.23
N LYS A 11 -10.51 14.18 -5.80
CA LYS A 11 -11.30 14.42 -7.02
C LYS A 11 -10.82 13.58 -8.20
N TRP A 12 -9.50 13.48 -8.35
CA TRP A 12 -8.92 12.62 -9.38
C TRP A 12 -9.20 11.13 -9.11
N TYR A 13 -9.01 10.69 -7.87
CA TYR A 13 -9.26 9.31 -7.45
C TYR A 13 -10.69 8.87 -7.74
N ASP A 14 -11.68 9.68 -7.37
CA ASP A 14 -13.10 9.35 -7.58
C ASP A 14 -13.45 9.12 -9.06
N LYS A 15 -12.77 9.84 -9.95
CA LYS A 15 -12.96 9.71 -11.41
C LYS A 15 -12.17 8.56 -12.04
N ASN A 16 -11.05 8.17 -11.44
CA ASN A 16 -10.05 7.29 -12.07
C ASN A 16 -9.77 6.01 -11.29
N LYS A 17 -10.40 5.81 -10.13
CA LYS A 17 -10.20 4.61 -9.32
C LYS A 17 -10.50 3.34 -10.12
N ARG A 18 -9.59 2.38 -10.04
CA ARG A 18 -9.78 1.07 -10.69
C ARG A 18 -10.65 0.18 -9.83
N LEU A 19 -11.55 -0.58 -10.46
CA LEU A 19 -12.27 -1.66 -9.80
C LEU A 19 -11.28 -2.83 -9.58
N LEU A 20 -10.97 -3.10 -8.33
CA LEU A 20 -10.04 -4.15 -7.94
C LEU A 20 -10.70 -5.07 -6.90
N PRO A 21 -10.48 -6.41 -6.97
CA PRO A 21 -11.19 -7.38 -6.13
C PRO A 21 -11.00 -7.16 -4.62
N TRP A 22 -9.94 -6.48 -4.21
CA TRP A 22 -9.60 -6.20 -2.82
C TRP A 22 -10.03 -4.82 -2.33
N ARG A 23 -10.75 -4.03 -3.16
CA ARG A 23 -11.14 -2.65 -2.83
C ARG A 23 -12.59 -2.47 -2.43
N ASP A 24 -13.46 -3.42 -2.77
CA ASP A 24 -14.90 -3.28 -2.61
C ASP A 24 -15.38 -3.50 -1.16
N LYS A 25 -14.48 -3.93 -0.29
CA LYS A 25 -14.76 -4.18 1.14
C LYS A 25 -13.66 -3.55 1.97
N ASP A 26 -14.04 -2.80 2.99
CA ASP A 26 -13.12 -2.31 4.02
C ASP A 26 -12.72 -3.49 4.93
N ASN A 27 -11.92 -4.40 4.37
CA ASN A 27 -11.48 -5.63 4.99
C ASN A 27 -9.97 -5.61 5.16
N ALA A 28 -9.52 -5.61 6.41
CA ALA A 28 -8.11 -5.55 6.77
C ALA A 28 -7.31 -6.75 6.23
N TYR A 29 -7.91 -7.93 6.23
CA TYR A 29 -7.28 -9.12 5.69
C TYR A 29 -7.08 -9.03 4.17
N TYR A 30 -8.09 -8.57 3.43
CA TYR A 30 -8.00 -8.36 1.98
C TYR A 30 -6.98 -7.29 1.63
N THR A 31 -6.96 -6.19 2.38
CA THR A 31 -5.95 -5.14 2.24
C THR A 31 -4.56 -5.72 2.47
N TRP A 32 -4.35 -6.44 3.56
CA TRP A 32 -3.06 -7.05 3.89
C TRP A 32 -2.58 -8.02 2.81
N VAL A 33 -3.40 -9.00 2.43
CA VAL A 33 -3.07 -9.98 1.39
C VAL A 33 -2.70 -9.30 0.08
N SER A 34 -3.53 -8.35 -0.37
CA SER A 34 -3.28 -7.64 -1.63
C SER A 34 -1.99 -6.81 -1.59
N GLU A 35 -1.71 -6.11 -0.48
CA GLU A 35 -0.49 -5.31 -0.36
C GLU A 35 0.78 -6.18 -0.37
N ILE A 36 0.75 -7.35 0.25
CA ILE A 36 1.88 -8.30 0.18
C ILE A 36 2.02 -8.88 -1.24
N MET A 37 0.94 -9.21 -1.93
CA MET A 37 0.99 -9.71 -3.30
C MET A 37 1.51 -8.66 -4.29
N LEU A 38 1.15 -7.40 -4.09
CA LEU A 38 1.53 -6.28 -4.95
C LEU A 38 3.00 -5.86 -4.79
N GLN A 39 3.70 -6.33 -3.76
CA GLN A 39 5.13 -6.08 -3.63
C GLN A 39 5.87 -6.65 -4.85
N GLN A 40 6.45 -5.76 -5.68
CA GLN A 40 7.21 -6.10 -6.89
C GLN A 40 6.40 -6.86 -7.97
N THR A 41 5.08 -6.93 -7.87
CA THR A 41 4.20 -7.61 -8.83
C THR A 41 3.18 -6.63 -9.41
N ARG A 42 2.90 -6.75 -10.70
CA ARG A 42 1.93 -5.89 -11.40
C ARG A 42 0.50 -6.25 -10.98
N VAL A 43 -0.37 -5.25 -10.88
CA VAL A 43 -1.77 -5.40 -10.48
C VAL A 43 -2.52 -6.46 -11.29
N GLU A 44 -2.39 -6.44 -12.61
CA GLU A 44 -3.09 -7.39 -13.47
C GLU A 44 -2.67 -8.84 -13.22
N ALA A 45 -1.40 -9.06 -12.91
CA ALA A 45 -0.91 -10.38 -12.54
C ALA A 45 -1.43 -10.84 -11.17
N VAL A 46 -1.61 -9.92 -10.22
CA VAL A 46 -2.09 -10.24 -8.86
C VAL A 46 -3.57 -10.63 -8.83
N LYS A 47 -4.42 -10.06 -9.67
CA LYS A 47 -5.88 -10.30 -9.64
C LYS A 47 -6.28 -11.78 -9.53
N PRO A 48 -5.84 -12.68 -10.45
CA PRO A 48 -6.23 -14.09 -10.38
C PRO A 48 -5.65 -14.81 -9.15
N TYR A 49 -4.45 -14.42 -8.69
CA TYR A 49 -3.86 -15.00 -7.49
C TYR A 49 -4.63 -14.61 -6.24
N PHE A 50 -5.00 -13.33 -6.12
CA PHE A 50 -5.79 -12.85 -5.00
C PHE A 50 -7.13 -13.56 -4.92
N GLN A 51 -7.87 -13.66 -6.03
CA GLN A 51 -9.17 -14.32 -6.05
C GLN A 51 -9.08 -15.77 -5.60
N ARG A 52 -8.13 -16.54 -6.15
CA ARG A 52 -7.90 -17.93 -5.76
C ARG A 52 -7.47 -18.05 -4.30
N PHE A 53 -6.56 -17.18 -3.84
CA PHE A 53 -6.06 -17.19 -2.47
C PHE A 53 -7.18 -16.92 -1.46
N ILE A 54 -8.02 -15.92 -1.67
CA ILE A 54 -9.14 -15.59 -0.79
C ILE A 54 -10.25 -16.64 -0.83
N GLN A 55 -10.46 -17.29 -1.97
CA GLN A 55 -11.42 -18.40 -2.07
C GLN A 55 -11.00 -19.59 -1.19
N GLU A 56 -9.71 -19.89 -1.14
CA GLU A 56 -9.15 -21.04 -0.38
C GLU A 56 -8.86 -20.68 1.08
N LEU A 57 -8.46 -19.44 1.34
CA LEU A 57 -8.05 -18.91 2.64
C LEU A 57 -8.78 -17.57 2.88
N PRO A 58 -10.07 -17.63 3.25
CA PRO A 58 -10.93 -16.44 3.27
C PRO A 58 -10.63 -15.44 4.40
N ASP A 59 -9.93 -15.86 5.43
CA ASP A 59 -9.66 -15.07 6.63
C ASP A 59 -8.31 -15.43 7.29
N VAL A 60 -8.00 -14.73 8.37
CA VAL A 60 -6.76 -14.92 9.14
C VAL A 60 -6.68 -16.31 9.73
N ALA A 61 -7.79 -16.88 10.21
CA ALA A 61 -7.82 -18.19 10.83
C ALA A 61 -7.50 -19.29 9.83
N ALA A 62 -8.10 -19.23 8.63
CA ALA A 62 -7.82 -20.15 7.54
C ALA A 62 -6.34 -20.09 7.11
N LEU A 63 -5.77 -18.87 7.01
CA LEU A 63 -4.36 -18.69 6.67
C LEU A 63 -3.43 -19.25 7.76
N ALA A 64 -3.74 -18.98 9.04
CA ALA A 64 -2.94 -19.46 10.16
C ALA A 64 -2.91 -20.99 10.25
N ALA A 65 -4.06 -21.63 10.03
CA ALA A 65 -4.22 -23.08 10.14
C ALA A 65 -3.78 -23.86 8.89
N ALA A 66 -3.55 -23.20 7.76
CA ALA A 66 -3.25 -23.89 6.51
C ALA A 66 -1.86 -24.55 6.53
N PRO A 67 -1.70 -25.76 5.96
CA PRO A 67 -0.38 -26.35 5.75
C PRO A 67 0.50 -25.47 4.87
N GLU A 68 1.79 -25.37 5.22
CA GLU A 68 2.73 -24.51 4.45
C GLU A 68 2.77 -24.88 2.96
N GLU A 69 2.73 -26.17 2.63
CA GLU A 69 2.71 -26.65 1.24
C GLU A 69 1.54 -26.07 0.45
N ARG A 70 0.34 -26.00 1.05
CA ARG A 70 -0.84 -25.43 0.41
C ARG A 70 -0.66 -23.93 0.14
N ILE A 71 -0.12 -23.20 1.10
CA ILE A 71 0.12 -21.75 0.97
C ILE A 71 1.15 -21.49 -0.12
N ILE A 72 2.23 -22.25 -0.15
CA ILE A 72 3.27 -22.17 -1.19
C ILE A 72 2.66 -22.46 -2.58
N LYS A 73 1.80 -23.49 -2.68
CA LYS A 73 1.13 -23.83 -3.94
C LYS A 73 0.20 -22.71 -4.44
N LEU A 74 -0.54 -22.07 -3.54
CA LEU A 74 -1.39 -20.91 -3.88
C LEU A 74 -0.59 -19.68 -4.32
N TRP A 75 0.68 -19.59 -3.86
CA TRP A 75 1.59 -18.48 -4.17
C TRP A 75 2.50 -18.74 -5.38
N GLU A 76 2.48 -19.98 -5.92
CA GLU A 76 3.35 -20.38 -7.03
C GLU A 76 3.17 -19.46 -8.25
N GLY A 77 4.27 -18.89 -8.73
CA GLY A 77 4.30 -17.91 -9.82
C GLY A 77 4.42 -16.44 -9.38
N LEU A 78 4.13 -16.09 -8.12
CA LEU A 78 4.35 -14.73 -7.60
C LEU A 78 5.81 -14.50 -7.17
N GLY A 79 6.56 -15.56 -6.89
CA GLY A 79 7.94 -15.48 -6.40
C GLY A 79 8.07 -14.94 -4.97
N TYR A 80 9.32 -14.81 -4.50
CA TYR A 80 9.62 -14.29 -3.16
C TYR A 80 8.77 -14.95 -2.05
N TYR A 81 8.84 -16.26 -1.95
CA TYR A 81 8.02 -17.09 -1.04
C TYR A 81 8.17 -16.74 0.45
N SER A 82 9.25 -16.06 0.83
CA SER A 82 9.39 -15.52 2.18
C SER A 82 8.26 -14.57 2.59
N ARG A 83 7.62 -13.88 1.60
CA ARG A 83 6.49 -12.98 1.86
C ARG A 83 5.30 -13.77 2.42
N VAL A 84 4.89 -14.84 1.74
CA VAL A 84 3.72 -15.63 2.19
C VAL A 84 4.03 -16.42 3.46
N ARG A 85 5.25 -16.90 3.64
CA ARG A 85 5.68 -17.54 4.91
C ARG A 85 5.62 -16.56 6.09
N ASN A 86 6.10 -15.33 5.89
CA ASN A 86 6.00 -14.30 6.92
C ASN A 86 4.55 -13.90 7.19
N MET A 87 3.72 -13.85 6.15
CA MET A 87 2.29 -13.55 6.28
C MET A 87 1.57 -14.64 7.09
N GLN A 88 1.89 -15.92 6.89
CA GLN A 88 1.36 -17.00 7.71
C GLN A 88 1.80 -16.89 9.18
N LYS A 89 3.09 -16.63 9.43
CA LYS A 89 3.60 -16.44 10.80
C LYS A 89 2.89 -15.26 11.50
N ALA A 90 2.66 -14.18 10.79
CA ALA A 90 1.88 -13.05 11.33
C ALA A 90 0.41 -13.44 11.54
N ALA A 91 -0.18 -14.27 10.68
CA ALA A 91 -1.55 -14.75 10.89
C ALA A 91 -1.67 -15.61 12.16
N VAL A 92 -0.70 -16.48 12.44
CA VAL A 92 -0.62 -17.23 13.69
C VAL A 92 -0.52 -16.26 14.88
N GLN A 93 0.37 -15.28 14.81
CA GLN A 93 0.50 -14.26 15.86
C GLN A 93 -0.82 -13.50 16.07
N VAL A 94 -1.53 -13.13 15.01
CA VAL A 94 -2.84 -12.46 15.11
C VAL A 94 -3.88 -13.37 15.77
N MET A 95 -3.85 -14.67 15.52
CA MET A 95 -4.75 -15.62 16.20
C MET A 95 -4.44 -15.72 17.70
N GLU A 96 -3.17 -15.81 18.06
CA GLU A 96 -2.73 -16.03 19.43
C GLU A 96 -2.85 -14.77 20.30
N GLU A 97 -2.43 -13.61 19.79
CA GLU A 97 -2.33 -12.38 20.57
C GLU A 97 -3.55 -11.46 20.43
N TYR A 98 -4.28 -11.53 19.30
CA TYR A 98 -5.35 -10.60 18.95
C TYR A 98 -6.69 -11.29 18.63
N GLY A 99 -6.84 -12.58 18.98
CA GLY A 99 -8.09 -13.33 18.78
C GLY A 99 -8.56 -13.40 17.33
N GLY A 100 -7.63 -13.38 16.36
CA GLY A 100 -7.93 -13.44 14.92
C GLY A 100 -8.32 -12.11 14.29
N ARG A 101 -8.36 -11.01 15.06
CA ARG A 101 -8.64 -9.66 14.55
C ARG A 101 -7.33 -8.93 14.27
N ILE A 102 -7.13 -8.51 13.03
CA ILE A 102 -5.97 -7.70 12.64
C ILE A 102 -6.00 -6.38 13.42
N PRO A 103 -4.90 -6.00 14.10
CA PRO A 103 -4.84 -4.76 14.87
C PRO A 103 -5.08 -3.51 14.01
N GLU A 104 -5.68 -2.47 14.61
CA GLU A 104 -5.90 -1.17 13.94
C GLU A 104 -4.73 -0.22 14.14
N ASP A 105 -3.99 -0.42 15.24
CA ASP A 105 -2.90 0.46 15.63
C ASP A 105 -1.66 0.23 14.78
N PHE A 106 -1.06 1.33 14.31
CA PHE A 106 0.08 1.31 13.41
C PHE A 106 1.33 0.65 14.02
N GLU A 107 1.65 0.95 15.28
CA GLU A 107 2.81 0.38 15.96
C GLU A 107 2.62 -1.11 16.25
N THR A 108 1.41 -1.50 16.60
CA THR A 108 1.03 -2.92 16.77
C THR A 108 1.13 -3.67 15.43
N LEU A 109 0.67 -3.08 14.33
CA LEU A 109 0.83 -3.67 13.00
C LEU A 109 2.31 -3.87 12.63
N LEU A 110 3.20 -2.96 13.02
CA LEU A 110 4.64 -3.08 12.78
C LEU A 110 5.29 -4.23 13.54
N SER A 111 4.71 -4.67 14.65
CA SER A 111 5.23 -5.83 15.42
C SER A 111 4.97 -7.16 14.72
N LEU A 112 4.03 -7.20 13.78
CA LEU A 112 3.68 -8.42 13.05
C LEU A 112 4.75 -8.80 12.01
N LYS A 113 5.04 -10.09 11.92
CA LYS A 113 6.11 -10.60 11.04
C LYS A 113 5.88 -10.25 9.57
N GLY A 114 6.82 -9.52 8.98
CA GLY A 114 6.78 -9.17 7.55
C GLY A 114 5.87 -7.99 7.20
N ILE A 115 5.28 -7.33 8.18
CA ILE A 115 4.57 -6.06 8.02
C ILE A 115 5.55 -4.91 8.25
N GLY A 116 5.89 -4.20 7.17
CA GLY A 116 6.70 -2.98 7.23
C GLY A 116 5.83 -1.73 7.31
N ARG A 117 6.47 -0.57 7.52
CA ARG A 117 5.80 0.75 7.66
C ARG A 117 4.77 1.03 6.57
N TYR A 118 5.10 0.74 5.31
CA TYR A 118 4.16 0.91 4.19
C TYR A 118 2.91 0.04 4.35
N THR A 119 3.09 -1.26 4.59
CA THR A 119 1.96 -2.20 4.72
C THR A 119 1.12 -1.88 5.96
N ALA A 120 1.75 -1.52 7.09
CA ALA A 120 1.06 -1.07 8.30
C ALA A 120 0.24 0.19 8.03
N GLY A 121 0.82 1.20 7.36
CA GLY A 121 0.11 2.42 6.97
C GLY A 121 -1.05 2.15 6.01
N ALA A 122 -0.88 1.24 5.05
CA ALA A 122 -1.94 0.85 4.12
C ALA A 122 -3.10 0.14 4.86
N ILE A 123 -2.83 -0.79 5.75
CA ILE A 123 -3.86 -1.47 6.55
C ILE A 123 -4.58 -0.45 7.44
N ALA A 124 -3.84 0.35 8.20
CA ALA A 124 -4.40 1.33 9.12
C ALA A 124 -5.29 2.36 8.40
N SER A 125 -4.84 2.88 7.25
CA SER A 125 -5.60 3.92 6.54
C SER A 125 -6.73 3.36 5.68
N ILE A 126 -6.52 2.24 4.98
CA ILE A 126 -7.49 1.71 4.01
C ILE A 126 -8.61 0.93 4.70
N ALA A 127 -8.24 0.06 5.65
CA ALA A 127 -9.22 -0.81 6.29
C ALA A 127 -9.86 -0.18 7.54
N TYR A 128 -9.11 0.67 8.24
CA TYR A 128 -9.55 1.23 9.52
C TYR A 128 -9.77 2.75 9.49
N GLY A 129 -9.53 3.40 8.35
CA GLY A 129 -9.75 4.84 8.22
C GLY A 129 -8.83 5.69 9.10
N LYS A 130 -7.69 5.15 9.56
CA LYS A 130 -6.75 5.91 10.39
C LYS A 130 -5.95 6.88 9.52
N LYS A 131 -5.62 8.03 10.08
CA LYS A 131 -4.84 9.07 9.41
C LYS A 131 -3.34 8.76 9.47
N VAL A 132 -2.97 7.66 8.81
CA VAL A 132 -1.58 7.17 8.72
C VAL A 132 -1.20 7.00 7.25
N PRO A 133 -0.18 7.71 6.75
CA PRO A 133 0.20 7.63 5.35
C PRO A 133 0.95 6.32 5.04
N ALA A 134 0.63 5.72 3.90
CA ALA A 134 1.38 4.60 3.34
C ALA A 134 2.47 5.14 2.39
N VAL A 135 3.69 5.34 2.92
CA VAL A 135 4.78 5.98 2.17
C VAL A 135 5.74 4.94 1.59
N ASP A 136 5.70 4.80 0.26
CA ASP A 136 6.65 4.00 -0.52
C ASP A 136 7.62 4.90 -1.31
N GLY A 137 8.55 4.29 -2.06
CA GLY A 137 9.48 5.02 -2.91
C GLY A 137 8.81 5.85 -4.02
N ASN A 138 7.58 5.50 -4.44
CA ASN A 138 6.84 6.28 -5.43
C ASN A 138 6.27 7.54 -4.80
N VAL A 139 5.66 7.41 -3.62
CA VAL A 139 5.15 8.54 -2.83
C VAL A 139 6.27 9.53 -2.55
N LEU A 140 7.44 9.05 -2.07
CA LEU A 140 8.59 9.90 -1.81
C LEU A 140 9.06 10.66 -3.06
N ARG A 141 9.15 9.99 -4.20
CA ARG A 141 9.56 10.63 -5.46
C ARG A 141 8.55 11.68 -5.95
N VAL A 142 7.27 11.38 -5.87
CA VAL A 142 6.23 12.32 -6.30
C VAL A 142 6.20 13.51 -5.35
N TYR A 143 6.22 13.26 -4.05
CA TYR A 143 6.27 14.30 -3.03
C TYR A 143 7.48 15.23 -3.23
N ALA A 144 8.70 14.68 -3.38
CA ALA A 144 9.90 15.46 -3.60
C ALA A 144 9.80 16.35 -4.84
N ARG A 145 9.15 15.87 -5.92
CA ARG A 145 8.93 16.66 -7.13
C ARG A 145 7.90 17.78 -6.94
N LEU A 146 6.82 17.51 -6.22
CA LEU A 146 5.77 18.49 -5.96
C LEU A 146 6.24 19.60 -5.03
N THR A 147 7.11 19.27 -4.08
CA THR A 147 7.62 20.22 -3.08
C THR A 147 8.99 20.78 -3.42
N GLU A 148 9.56 20.40 -4.57
CA GLU A 148 10.94 20.74 -4.95
C GLU A 148 11.97 20.35 -3.89
N ASN A 149 11.65 19.34 -3.07
CA ASN A 149 12.53 18.86 -2.03
C ASN A 149 13.73 18.12 -2.64
N ARG A 150 14.91 18.67 -2.45
CA ARG A 150 16.20 18.11 -2.93
C ARG A 150 16.90 17.23 -1.90
N GLY A 151 16.26 16.97 -0.77
CA GLY A 151 16.80 16.09 0.28
C GLY A 151 16.91 14.64 -0.22
N ASP A 152 17.88 13.92 0.29
CA ASP A 152 18.06 12.50 -0.02
C ASP A 152 16.90 11.68 0.58
N ILE A 153 16.01 11.21 -0.28
CA ILE A 153 14.83 10.40 0.07
C ILE A 153 15.16 9.06 0.73
N MET A 154 16.43 8.64 0.69
CA MET A 154 16.88 7.43 1.38
C MET A 154 17.15 7.69 2.88
N LYS A 155 17.38 8.95 3.28
CA LYS A 155 17.57 9.30 4.68
C LYS A 155 16.28 9.18 5.47
N GLN A 156 16.36 8.51 6.62
CA GLN A 156 15.21 8.29 7.50
C GLN A 156 14.58 9.61 8.00
N SER A 157 15.39 10.64 8.24
CA SER A 157 14.91 11.98 8.63
C SER A 157 14.02 12.61 7.54
N VAL A 158 14.41 12.49 6.28
CA VAL A 158 13.63 12.99 5.14
C VAL A 158 12.32 12.22 5.02
N ARG A 159 12.36 10.88 5.14
CA ARG A 159 11.15 10.05 5.14
C ARG A 159 10.17 10.43 6.23
N LYS A 160 10.67 10.63 7.46
CA LYS A 160 9.85 11.03 8.61
C LYS A 160 9.21 12.41 8.40
N SER A 161 9.96 13.37 7.83
CA SER A 161 9.40 14.67 7.47
C SER A 161 8.27 14.53 6.47
N VAL A 162 8.46 13.72 5.41
CA VAL A 162 7.42 13.48 4.39
C VAL A 162 6.20 12.77 5.00
N GLU A 163 6.39 11.79 5.88
CA GLU A 163 5.30 11.13 6.59
C GLU A 163 4.47 12.13 7.41
N ASN A 164 5.14 13.02 8.17
CA ASN A 164 4.46 14.06 8.96
C ASN A 164 3.67 15.03 8.07
N ASP A 165 4.30 15.57 7.03
CA ASP A 165 3.66 16.49 6.10
C ASP A 165 2.43 15.87 5.40
N LEU A 166 2.55 14.59 5.00
CA LEU A 166 1.43 13.87 4.40
C LEU A 166 0.33 13.60 5.41
N THR A 167 0.66 13.29 6.66
CA THR A 167 -0.32 13.07 7.73
C THR A 167 -1.16 14.33 7.95
N GLU A 168 -0.54 15.50 7.99
CA GLU A 168 -1.25 16.78 8.14
C GLU A 168 -2.20 17.06 6.97
N GLN A 169 -1.82 16.65 5.76
CA GLN A 169 -2.62 16.86 4.55
C GLN A 169 -3.67 15.77 4.29
N MET A 170 -3.65 14.66 5.01
CA MET A 170 -4.67 13.62 4.83
C MET A 170 -6.05 14.13 5.23
N SER A 171 -7.07 13.81 4.43
CA SER A 171 -8.47 14.10 4.73
C SER A 171 -8.89 13.40 6.03
N GLU A 172 -9.62 14.12 6.88
CA GLU A 172 -10.21 13.54 8.10
C GLU A 172 -11.28 12.50 7.75
N ASP A 173 -12.11 12.80 6.75
CA ASP A 173 -13.27 11.97 6.41
C ASP A 173 -12.90 10.76 5.55
N ARG A 174 -11.80 10.84 4.78
CA ARG A 174 -11.45 9.82 3.78
C ARG A 174 -9.95 9.53 3.71
N PRO A 175 -9.28 9.24 4.82
CA PRO A 175 -7.83 9.00 4.80
C PRO A 175 -7.45 7.79 3.94
N GLY A 176 -8.25 6.73 3.96
CA GLY A 176 -8.03 5.52 3.17
C GLY A 176 -8.14 5.71 1.66
N ALA A 177 -8.90 6.68 1.18
CA ALA A 177 -8.98 6.98 -0.27
C ALA A 177 -7.66 7.54 -0.81
N GLN A 178 -6.91 8.28 -0.01
CA GLN A 178 -5.58 8.79 -0.35
C GLN A 178 -4.51 7.69 -0.30
N GLY A 179 -4.66 6.70 0.59
CA GLY A 179 -3.79 5.53 0.66
C GLY A 179 -4.10 4.44 -0.38
N LYS A 180 -5.33 4.38 -0.88
CA LYS A 180 -5.78 3.35 -1.86
C LYS A 180 -5.14 3.45 -3.25
N GLU A 181 -4.63 4.61 -3.62
CA GLU A 181 -3.75 4.80 -4.77
C GLU A 181 -2.46 5.45 -4.26
N PRO A 182 -1.43 4.67 -3.95
CA PRO A 182 -0.11 5.27 -3.91
C PRO A 182 0.06 5.97 -5.24
N LEU A 183 0.66 7.16 -5.25
CA LEU A 183 0.92 7.98 -6.42
C LEU A 183 1.71 7.18 -7.49
N ARG A 184 1.18 6.05 -7.91
CA ARG A 184 1.70 5.24 -9.00
C ARG A 184 1.35 5.95 -10.28
N TYR A 185 2.33 6.59 -10.82
CA TYR A 185 2.32 7.09 -12.18
C TYR A 185 1.86 5.94 -13.10
N PRO A 186 0.81 6.11 -13.92
CA PRO A 186 0.51 5.13 -14.96
C PRO A 186 1.71 5.11 -15.91
N ALA A 187 2.47 4.03 -15.89
CA ALA A 187 3.42 3.78 -16.95
C ALA A 187 2.65 3.75 -18.26
N ALA A 188 2.92 4.75 -19.11
CA ALA A 188 2.56 4.80 -20.52
C ALA A 188 1.14 4.32 -20.90
N ALA A 189 0.15 5.15 -20.65
CA ALA A 189 -1.04 5.19 -21.48
C ALA A 189 -1.17 6.63 -21.98
N GLY A 190 -1.10 6.82 -23.28
CA GLY A 190 -1.04 8.11 -24.00
C GLY A 190 -2.26 9.03 -23.83
N ARG A 191 -2.75 9.24 -22.64
CA ARG A 191 -3.82 10.18 -22.32
C ARG A 191 -3.27 11.32 -21.49
N LYS A 192 -3.63 12.54 -21.88
CA LYS A 192 -3.25 13.81 -21.26
C LYS A 192 -3.53 13.75 -19.75
N ALA A 193 -2.46 13.72 -18.97
CA ALA A 193 -2.53 13.86 -17.52
C ALA A 193 -3.00 15.29 -17.15
N PRO A 194 -3.69 15.50 -16.00
CA PRO A 194 -4.05 16.84 -15.51
C PRO A 194 -2.81 17.74 -15.45
N SER A 195 -3.00 19.04 -15.61
CA SER A 195 -1.93 20.04 -15.74
C SER A 195 -0.85 20.00 -14.64
N VAL A 196 -1.19 19.55 -13.44
CA VAL A 196 -0.25 19.33 -12.33
C VAL A 196 0.81 18.25 -12.66
N VAL A 197 0.48 17.28 -13.50
CA VAL A 197 1.38 16.16 -13.88
C VAL A 197 2.31 16.54 -15.02
N TRP A 198 1.98 17.56 -15.83
CA TRP A 198 2.79 18.01 -16.96
C TRP A 198 4.11 18.68 -16.54
N HIS A 199 4.15 19.35 -15.41
CA HIS A 199 5.38 19.96 -14.89
C HIS A 199 6.43 18.92 -14.49
N LEU A 200 6.04 17.69 -14.19
CA LEU A 200 6.94 16.61 -13.77
C LEU A 200 7.74 15.99 -14.92
N ARG A 201 7.36 16.21 -16.19
CA ARG A 201 8.07 15.69 -17.35
C ARG A 201 9.34 16.47 -17.73
N ARG A 202 9.58 17.64 -17.17
CA ARG A 202 10.69 18.52 -17.58
C ARG A 202 12.03 18.25 -16.89
N TYR A 203 12.08 17.33 -15.93
CA TYR A 203 13.34 17.00 -15.26
C TYR A 203 13.76 15.57 -15.61
N PRO A 204 14.81 15.40 -16.43
CA PRO A 204 15.38 14.07 -16.65
C PRO A 204 15.94 13.55 -15.32
N CYS A 205 15.63 12.28 -15.02
CA CYS A 205 16.31 11.57 -13.97
C CYS A 205 17.80 11.57 -14.27
N ALA A 206 18.62 12.09 -13.37
CA ALA A 206 20.05 11.85 -13.44
C ALA A 206 20.28 10.33 -13.37
N PRO A 207 21.14 9.76 -14.24
CA PRO A 207 21.47 8.35 -14.13
C PRO A 207 22.19 8.10 -12.81
N TYR A 208 21.77 7.05 -12.13
CA TYR A 208 22.50 6.52 -10.98
C TYR A 208 23.85 6.02 -11.49
N GLY A 209 24.95 6.64 -11.06
CA GLY A 209 26.29 6.08 -11.09
C GLY A 209 26.49 5.16 -9.90
#